data_875d1fcb41c77cca14d2ca845f535ccf
#
_entry.id   875d1fcb41c77cca14d2ca845f535ccf
#
_cell.length_a   1.000
_cell.length_b   1.000
_cell.length_c   1.000
_cell.angle_alpha   90.00
_cell.angle_beta   90.00
_cell.angle_gamma   90.00
#
_symmetry.space_group_name_H-M   'P 1'
#
loop_
_entity.id
_entity.type
_entity.pdbx_description
1 polymer ?
#
loop_
_entity_poly.entity_id
_entity_poly.type
_entity_poly.pdbx_seq_one_letter_code
_entity_poly.pdbx_strand_id
1 'polypeptide(L)'
;MHYILSDIHGNERRFHSILAQIDLQPEDELYILGDVIDRHPWGLRILRRLMSMPNAKLILGNHEYMMLRALGHPVDDNLDDGTALPHWYRNGGGVTHRHWKFLRKSVRKEIIDYLHNLPLNRDIEVDGKHYKLVHASPLENWEQNTDPRYLNPTHFTVWYRLKAEETVPEGTTVLFGHTPTRHFRDTAPMEVWYGENRI
;
A
#
# COMPACT_ATOMS: atom_id res chain seq x y z
N MET A 1 14.75 10.39 -11.43
CA MET A 1 13.56 9.68 -11.98
C MET A 1 12.57 9.35 -10.89
N HIS A 2 11.32 8.96 -11.26
CA HIS A 2 10.31 8.49 -10.31
C HIS A 2 10.00 7.03 -10.60
N TYR A 3 10.17 6.17 -9.60
CA TYR A 3 9.87 4.74 -9.66
C TYR A 3 8.69 4.43 -8.75
N ILE A 4 7.77 3.59 -9.21
CA ILE A 4 6.56 3.26 -8.46
C ILE A 4 6.44 1.74 -8.35
N LEU A 5 6.29 1.25 -7.14
CA LEU A 5 6.10 -0.17 -6.81
C LEU A 5 4.88 -0.33 -5.92
N SER A 6 4.24 -1.50 -5.96
CA SER A 6 3.15 -1.88 -5.06
C SER A 6 3.24 -3.34 -4.66
N ASP A 7 2.55 -3.72 -3.58
CA ASP A 7 2.28 -5.11 -3.21
C ASP A 7 3.54 -6.00 -3.11
N ILE A 8 4.57 -5.51 -2.42
CA ILE A 8 5.85 -6.22 -2.23
C ILE A 8 5.66 -7.48 -1.39
N HIS A 9 4.78 -7.43 -0.38
CA HIS A 9 4.40 -8.54 0.47
C HIS A 9 5.59 -9.35 1.03
N GLY A 10 6.63 -8.66 1.49
CA GLY A 10 7.79 -9.32 2.10
C GLY A 10 8.64 -10.18 1.15
N ASN A 11 8.43 -10.08 -0.17
CA ASN A 11 9.23 -10.80 -1.14
C ASN A 11 10.57 -10.13 -1.40
N GLU A 12 11.52 -10.34 -0.49
CA GLU A 12 12.83 -9.70 -0.49
C GLU A 12 13.61 -9.94 -1.78
N ARG A 13 13.53 -11.16 -2.32
CA ARG A 13 14.24 -11.51 -3.57
C ARG A 13 13.78 -10.65 -4.75
N ARG A 14 12.45 -10.52 -4.94
CA ARG A 14 11.89 -9.69 -6.01
C ARG A 14 12.18 -8.22 -5.77
N PHE A 15 12.03 -7.74 -4.53
CA PHE A 15 12.32 -6.36 -4.18
C PHE A 15 13.76 -5.97 -4.50
N HIS A 16 14.74 -6.79 -4.09
CA HIS A 16 16.15 -6.54 -4.40
C HIS A 16 16.45 -6.62 -5.91
N SER A 17 15.82 -7.57 -6.61
CA SER A 17 15.97 -7.68 -8.07
C SER A 17 15.49 -6.43 -8.80
N ILE A 18 14.35 -5.85 -8.37
CA ILE A 18 13.83 -4.61 -8.96
C ILE A 18 14.77 -3.44 -8.65
N LEU A 19 15.20 -3.27 -7.39
CA LEU A 19 16.14 -2.19 -7.03
C LEU A 19 17.46 -2.27 -7.81
N ALA A 20 17.95 -3.47 -8.09
CA ALA A 20 19.14 -3.67 -8.90
C ALA A 20 18.91 -3.36 -10.38
N GLN A 21 17.69 -3.56 -10.90
CA GLN A 21 17.36 -3.26 -12.29
C GLN A 21 17.19 -1.76 -12.55
N ILE A 22 16.60 -1.04 -11.60
CA ILE A 22 16.36 0.40 -11.74
C ILE A 22 17.62 1.23 -11.42
N ASP A 23 18.63 0.63 -10.79
CA ASP A 23 19.87 1.30 -10.36
C ASP A 23 19.57 2.63 -9.65
N LEU A 24 18.75 2.54 -8.60
CA LEU A 24 18.18 3.70 -7.89
C LEU A 24 19.28 4.66 -7.37
N GLN A 25 19.28 5.87 -7.89
CA GLN A 25 20.24 6.91 -7.52
C GLN A 25 19.71 7.74 -6.32
N PRO A 26 20.57 8.48 -5.60
CA PRO A 26 20.16 9.32 -4.46
C PRO A 26 19.13 10.41 -4.82
N GLU A 27 19.17 10.92 -6.04
CA GLU A 27 18.26 11.94 -6.58
C GLU A 27 16.95 11.39 -7.15
N ASP A 28 16.85 10.06 -7.29
CA ASP A 28 15.62 9.40 -7.71
C ASP A 28 14.63 9.30 -6.55
N GLU A 29 13.35 9.25 -6.85
CA GLU A 29 12.31 8.97 -5.87
C GLU A 29 11.66 7.60 -6.09
N LEU A 30 11.52 6.84 -5.01
CA LEU A 30 10.88 5.54 -4.99
C LEU A 30 9.56 5.63 -4.23
N TYR A 31 8.45 5.47 -4.93
CA TYR A 31 7.11 5.43 -4.34
C TYR A 31 6.66 3.99 -4.14
N ILE A 32 6.17 3.69 -2.93
CA ILE A 32 5.61 2.39 -2.59
C ILE A 32 4.13 2.57 -2.26
N LEU A 33 3.28 1.97 -3.07
CA LEU A 33 1.82 2.10 -2.94
C LEU A 33 1.25 1.11 -1.90
N GLY A 34 1.91 0.92 -0.77
CA GLY A 34 1.47 0.05 0.31
C GLY A 34 1.80 -1.43 0.11
N ASP A 35 1.32 -2.24 1.05
CA ASP A 35 1.43 -3.71 1.08
C ASP A 35 2.88 -4.22 1.02
N VAL A 36 3.73 -3.66 1.86
CA VAL A 36 5.12 -4.07 2.03
C VAL A 36 5.23 -5.37 2.81
N ILE A 37 4.37 -5.53 3.81
CA ILE A 37 4.39 -6.65 4.77
C ILE A 37 3.51 -7.82 4.34
N ASP A 38 3.51 -8.89 5.15
CA ASP A 38 2.69 -10.09 5.04
C ASP A 38 3.04 -11.03 3.87
N ARG A 39 2.42 -12.19 3.89
CA ARG A 39 2.54 -13.30 2.91
C ARG A 39 3.94 -13.93 2.84
N HIS A 40 5.03 -13.16 2.88
CA HIS A 40 6.42 -13.65 2.93
C HIS A 40 7.15 -13.13 4.17
N PRO A 41 8.25 -13.78 4.59
CA PRO A 41 8.83 -13.55 5.92
C PRO A 41 9.58 -12.22 6.08
N TRP A 42 9.96 -11.54 5.02
CA TRP A 42 10.88 -10.41 5.10
C TRP A 42 10.22 -9.02 5.11
N GLY A 43 8.89 -8.96 5.22
CA GLY A 43 8.13 -7.70 5.14
C GLY A 43 8.62 -6.63 6.13
N LEU A 44 8.78 -6.97 7.41
CA LEU A 44 9.29 -6.02 8.41
C LEU A 44 10.74 -5.58 8.15
N ARG A 45 11.55 -6.44 7.53
CA ARG A 45 12.93 -6.09 7.14
C ARG A 45 12.94 -5.10 5.98
N ILE A 46 12.12 -5.35 4.97
CA ILE A 46 11.95 -4.44 3.82
C ILE A 46 11.40 -3.10 4.31
N LEU A 47 10.34 -3.11 5.13
CA LEU A 47 9.74 -1.91 5.70
C LEU A 47 10.79 -1.05 6.42
N ARG A 48 11.57 -1.64 7.31
CA ARG A 48 12.63 -0.93 8.04
C ARG A 48 13.72 -0.38 7.11
N ARG A 49 14.05 -1.09 6.03
CA ARG A 49 14.97 -0.57 5.00
C ARG A 49 14.37 0.66 4.33
N LEU A 50 13.11 0.60 3.90
CA LEU A 50 12.40 1.74 3.29
C LEU A 50 12.30 2.93 4.25
N MET A 51 12.03 2.71 5.53
CA MET A 51 12.03 3.75 6.57
C MET A 51 13.39 4.48 6.68
N SER A 52 14.50 3.81 6.38
CA SER A 52 15.85 4.41 6.42
C SER A 52 16.27 5.07 5.11
N MET A 53 15.49 4.94 4.03
CA MET A 53 15.78 5.52 2.72
C MET A 53 15.11 6.89 2.59
N PRO A 54 15.88 8.01 2.50
CA PRO A 54 15.30 9.35 2.45
C PRO A 54 14.48 9.61 1.18
N ASN A 55 14.79 8.90 0.11
CA ASN A 55 14.13 8.98 -1.19
C ASN A 55 13.03 7.92 -1.40
N ALA A 56 12.69 7.13 -0.37
CA ALA A 56 11.54 6.23 -0.39
C ALA A 56 10.31 6.92 0.22
N LYS A 57 9.19 6.91 -0.49
CA LYS A 57 7.92 7.51 -0.09
C LYS A 57 6.84 6.43 -0.07
N LEU A 58 6.35 6.08 1.12
CA LEU A 58 5.29 5.08 1.26
C LEU A 58 3.92 5.75 1.38
N ILE A 59 2.90 5.04 0.97
CA ILE A 59 1.50 5.27 1.35
C ILE A 59 0.96 4.03 2.09
N LEU A 60 -0.13 4.21 2.82
CA LEU A 60 -0.71 3.15 3.63
C LEU A 60 -1.41 2.11 2.72
N GLY A 61 -1.04 0.83 2.87
CA GLY A 61 -1.75 -0.29 2.28
C GLY A 61 -2.70 -0.97 3.26
N ASN A 62 -3.59 -1.84 2.75
CA ASN A 62 -4.52 -2.55 3.61
C ASN A 62 -3.83 -3.57 4.53
N HIS A 63 -2.66 -4.07 4.19
CA HIS A 63 -1.90 -4.97 5.06
C HIS A 63 -1.28 -4.22 6.26
N GLU A 64 -0.74 -3.04 6.06
CA GLU A 64 -0.29 -2.16 7.15
C GLU A 64 -1.49 -1.72 8.03
N TYR A 65 -2.61 -1.37 7.42
CA TYR A 65 -3.86 -1.03 8.12
C TYR A 65 -4.36 -2.19 9.00
N MET A 66 -4.40 -3.43 8.46
CA MET A 66 -4.77 -4.62 9.23
C MET A 66 -3.82 -4.87 10.41
N MET A 67 -2.50 -4.74 10.19
CA MET A 67 -1.50 -4.90 11.23
C MET A 67 -1.73 -3.91 12.37
N LEU A 68 -1.91 -2.63 12.06
CA LEU A 68 -2.14 -1.57 13.06
C LEU A 68 -3.39 -1.87 13.89
N ARG A 69 -4.52 -2.20 13.27
CA ARG A 69 -5.74 -2.57 13.98
C ARG A 69 -5.55 -3.82 14.86
N ALA A 70 -4.95 -4.87 14.33
CA ALA A 70 -4.74 -6.13 15.04
C ALA A 70 -3.77 -6.00 16.24
N LEU A 71 -2.91 -4.97 16.24
CA LEU A 71 -1.99 -4.66 17.33
C LEU A 71 -2.53 -3.61 18.33
N GLY A 72 -3.78 -3.15 18.16
CA GLY A 72 -4.43 -2.17 19.02
C GLY A 72 -4.00 -0.72 18.76
N HIS A 73 -3.57 -0.43 17.53
CA HIS A 73 -3.12 0.89 17.07
C HIS A 73 -3.88 1.33 15.80
N PRO A 74 -5.23 1.43 15.82
CA PRO A 74 -5.99 1.80 14.63
C PRO A 74 -5.64 3.22 14.17
N VAL A 75 -5.70 3.46 12.86
CA VAL A 75 -5.47 4.78 12.23
C VAL A 75 -6.78 5.55 12.02
N ASP A 76 -7.89 4.97 12.39
CA ASP A 76 -9.24 5.53 12.32
C ASP A 76 -10.05 5.13 13.57
N ASP A 77 -11.28 5.64 13.69
CA ASP A 77 -12.16 5.37 14.83
C ASP A 77 -12.76 3.95 14.81
N ASN A 78 -12.36 3.11 13.87
CA ASN A 78 -12.84 1.73 13.74
C ASN A 78 -12.13 0.82 14.74
N LEU A 79 -12.61 0.80 15.96
CA LEU A 79 -12.09 -0.03 17.03
C LEU A 79 -12.21 -1.53 16.70
N ASP A 80 -11.26 -2.32 17.21
CA ASP A 80 -11.30 -3.76 17.06
C ASP A 80 -12.43 -4.36 17.91
N ASP A 81 -13.32 -5.09 17.26
CA ASP A 81 -14.39 -5.88 17.85
C ASP A 81 -13.95 -7.32 18.20
N GLY A 82 -12.66 -7.59 18.25
CA GLY A 82 -12.06 -8.90 18.45
C GLY A 82 -11.82 -9.68 17.14
N THR A 83 -12.18 -9.12 15.99
CA THR A 83 -12.01 -9.78 14.68
C THR A 83 -10.74 -9.38 13.93
N ALA A 84 -10.07 -8.29 14.32
CA ALA A 84 -8.93 -7.74 13.60
C ALA A 84 -7.77 -8.73 13.46
N LEU A 85 -7.37 -9.41 14.53
CA LEU A 85 -6.27 -10.39 14.47
C LEU A 85 -6.59 -11.60 13.60
N PRO A 86 -7.75 -12.28 13.74
CA PRO A 86 -8.16 -13.32 12.81
C PRO A 86 -8.25 -12.86 11.36
N HIS A 87 -8.75 -11.63 11.11
CA HIS A 87 -8.82 -11.05 9.78
C HIS A 87 -7.42 -10.86 9.17
N TRP A 88 -6.50 -10.24 9.90
CA TRP A 88 -5.12 -10.08 9.46
C TRP A 88 -4.46 -11.43 9.15
N TYR A 89 -4.67 -12.45 9.99
CA TYR A 89 -4.11 -13.79 9.77
C TYR A 89 -4.64 -14.47 8.50
N ARG A 90 -5.94 -14.36 8.21
CA ARG A 90 -6.53 -14.87 6.96
C ARG A 90 -5.93 -14.23 5.71
N ASN A 91 -5.43 -13.00 5.83
CA ASN A 91 -4.78 -12.25 4.76
C ASN A 91 -3.25 -12.45 4.72
N GLY A 92 -2.69 -13.35 5.52
CA GLY A 92 -1.26 -13.69 5.49
C GLY A 92 -0.41 -12.99 6.56
N GLY A 93 -1.02 -12.29 7.52
CA GLY A 93 -0.34 -11.53 8.57
C GLY A 93 0.39 -12.38 9.62
N GLY A 94 0.09 -13.67 9.69
CA GLY A 94 0.69 -14.57 10.68
C GLY A 94 2.22 -14.64 10.61
N VAL A 95 2.81 -14.51 9.42
CA VAL A 95 4.27 -14.49 9.23
C VAL A 95 4.87 -13.19 9.79
N THR A 96 4.26 -12.05 9.52
CA THR A 96 4.67 -10.73 10.04
C THR A 96 4.54 -10.70 11.56
N HIS A 97 3.39 -11.14 12.10
CA HIS A 97 3.16 -11.16 13.55
C HIS A 97 4.17 -12.05 14.30
N ARG A 98 4.57 -13.18 13.70
CA ARG A 98 5.61 -14.02 14.29
C ARG A 98 6.92 -13.25 14.44
N HIS A 99 7.39 -12.55 13.40
CA HIS A 99 8.62 -11.76 13.45
C HIS A 99 8.47 -10.52 14.34
N TRP A 100 7.31 -9.89 14.34
CA TRP A 100 6.98 -8.77 15.22
C TRP A 100 7.25 -9.06 16.69
N LYS A 101 6.88 -10.25 17.16
CA LYS A 101 7.07 -10.66 18.57
C LYS A 101 8.53 -10.66 19.04
N PHE A 102 9.48 -10.78 18.12
CA PHE A 102 10.92 -10.77 18.44
C PHE A 102 11.57 -9.39 18.33
N LEU A 103 10.85 -8.38 17.84
CA LEU A 103 11.40 -7.02 17.78
C LEU A 103 11.47 -6.39 19.18
N ARG A 104 12.50 -5.56 19.38
CA ARG A 104 12.62 -4.72 20.59
C ARG A 104 11.46 -3.71 20.65
N LYS A 105 11.05 -3.34 21.87
CA LYS A 105 9.94 -2.37 22.07
C LYS A 105 10.16 -1.04 21.36
N SER A 106 11.40 -0.50 21.36
CA SER A 106 11.73 0.73 20.63
C SER A 106 11.48 0.61 19.13
N VAL A 107 11.93 -0.50 18.51
CA VAL A 107 11.73 -0.76 17.08
C VAL A 107 10.25 -0.93 16.74
N ARG A 108 9.48 -1.59 17.61
CA ARG A 108 8.02 -1.69 17.44
C ARG A 108 7.38 -0.31 17.45
N LYS A 109 7.77 0.54 18.41
CA LYS A 109 7.26 1.92 18.49
C LYS A 109 7.61 2.71 17.24
N GLU A 110 8.85 2.65 16.78
CA GLU A 110 9.29 3.33 15.53
C GLU A 110 8.44 2.91 14.32
N ILE A 111 8.17 1.60 14.18
CA ILE A 111 7.33 1.08 13.07
C ILE A 111 5.89 1.58 13.21
N ILE A 112 5.29 1.48 14.40
CA ILE A 112 3.92 1.96 14.64
C ILE A 112 3.82 3.46 14.34
N ASP A 113 4.71 4.27 14.91
CA ASP A 113 4.73 5.72 14.69
C ASP A 113 4.88 6.05 13.19
N TYR A 114 5.75 5.33 12.48
CA TYR A 114 5.94 5.51 11.05
C TYR A 114 4.67 5.19 10.25
N LEU A 115 4.07 4.02 10.49
CA LEU A 115 2.87 3.57 9.78
C LEU A 115 1.67 4.48 10.04
N HIS A 116 1.52 5.01 11.26
CA HIS A 116 0.47 5.98 11.61
C HIS A 116 0.58 7.31 10.83
N ASN A 117 1.81 7.68 10.46
CA ASN A 117 2.06 8.92 9.71
C ASN A 117 2.06 8.72 8.20
N LEU A 118 1.77 7.53 7.70
CA LEU A 118 1.67 7.30 6.26
C LEU A 118 0.42 7.97 5.69
N PRO A 119 0.56 8.70 4.57
CA PRO A 119 -0.58 9.24 3.87
C PRO A 119 -1.38 8.13 3.17
N LEU A 120 -2.66 8.38 2.88
CA LEU A 120 -3.52 7.50 2.09
C LEU A 120 -3.28 7.65 0.59
N ASN A 121 -2.86 8.84 0.15
CA ASN A 121 -2.54 9.14 -1.24
C ASN A 121 -1.38 10.14 -1.31
N ARG A 122 -0.79 10.26 -2.50
CA ARG A 122 0.17 11.31 -2.86
C ARG A 122 -0.14 11.84 -4.24
N ASP A 123 -0.07 13.14 -4.39
CA ASP A 123 -0.11 13.78 -5.68
C ASP A 123 1.33 14.15 -6.08
N ILE A 124 1.69 13.85 -7.33
CA ILE A 124 2.98 14.21 -7.93
C ILE A 124 2.76 14.80 -9.32
N GLU A 125 3.68 15.64 -9.74
CA GLU A 125 3.72 16.17 -11.09
C GLU A 125 5.01 15.71 -11.78
N VAL A 126 4.88 15.17 -12.97
CA VAL A 126 6.02 14.74 -13.80
C VAL A 126 5.79 15.21 -15.23
N ASP A 127 6.70 16.02 -15.76
CA ASP A 127 6.64 16.58 -17.11
C ASP A 127 5.28 17.28 -17.42
N GLY A 128 4.78 18.05 -16.44
CA GLY A 128 3.52 18.80 -16.55
C GLY A 128 2.26 17.94 -16.51
N LYS A 129 2.37 16.66 -16.16
CA LYS A 129 1.25 15.74 -15.97
C LYS A 129 1.05 15.46 -14.47
N HIS A 130 -0.20 15.48 -14.05
CA HIS A 130 -0.58 15.18 -12.67
C HIS A 130 -0.86 13.68 -12.48
N TYR A 131 -0.26 13.12 -11.44
CA TYR A 131 -0.46 11.73 -11.06
C TYR A 131 -0.90 11.67 -9.59
N LYS A 132 -1.91 10.85 -9.33
CA LYS A 132 -2.36 10.52 -7.97
C LYS A 132 -1.97 9.08 -7.65
N LEU A 133 -1.13 8.93 -6.65
CA LEU A 133 -0.66 7.63 -6.16
C LEU A 133 -1.56 7.19 -5.01
N VAL A 134 -2.18 6.02 -5.14
CA VAL A 134 -3.07 5.44 -4.13
C VAL A 134 -2.77 3.95 -3.95
N HIS A 135 -3.16 3.37 -2.80
CA HIS A 135 -3.07 1.91 -2.68
C HIS A 135 -4.18 1.23 -3.47
N ALA A 136 -5.44 1.59 -3.21
CA ALA A 136 -6.60 0.93 -3.83
C ALA A 136 -7.52 1.90 -4.58
N SER A 137 -7.95 3.00 -3.95
CA SER A 137 -8.82 4.00 -4.58
C SER A 137 -8.51 5.41 -4.11
N PRO A 138 -8.71 6.44 -4.95
CA PRO A 138 -8.67 7.83 -4.52
C PRO A 138 -9.65 8.11 -3.38
N LEU A 139 -9.24 8.97 -2.44
CA LEU A 139 -10.08 9.36 -1.30
C LEU A 139 -11.35 10.10 -1.77
N GLU A 140 -11.26 10.86 -2.83
CA GLU A 140 -12.36 11.61 -3.44
C GLU A 140 -13.53 10.70 -3.86
N ASN A 141 -13.24 9.47 -4.23
CA ASN A 141 -14.26 8.49 -4.61
C ASN A 141 -15.12 8.03 -3.40
N TRP A 142 -14.66 8.28 -2.17
CA TRP A 142 -15.44 7.98 -0.96
C TRP A 142 -16.76 8.75 -0.88
N GLU A 143 -16.81 9.99 -1.34
CA GLU A 143 -18.02 10.80 -1.28
C GLU A 143 -19.18 10.21 -2.11
N GLN A 144 -18.84 9.41 -3.12
CA GLN A 144 -19.80 8.71 -3.99
C GLN A 144 -20.05 7.26 -3.54
N ASN A 145 -19.35 6.79 -2.50
CA ASN A 145 -19.48 5.42 -2.04
C ASN A 145 -20.81 5.16 -1.35
N THR A 146 -21.56 4.18 -1.85
CA THR A 146 -22.82 3.71 -1.25
C THR A 146 -22.70 2.28 -0.71
N ASP A 147 -21.53 1.66 -0.81
CA ASP A 147 -21.31 0.28 -0.38
C ASP A 147 -21.07 0.23 1.15
N PRO A 148 -21.98 -0.37 1.92
CA PRO A 148 -21.90 -0.41 3.38
C PRO A 148 -20.76 -1.29 3.92
N ARG A 149 -20.07 -2.02 3.07
CA ARG A 149 -18.88 -2.80 3.46
C ARG A 149 -17.69 -1.91 3.85
N TYR A 150 -17.66 -0.67 3.34
CA TYR A 150 -16.62 0.30 3.66
C TYR A 150 -17.09 1.23 4.77
N LEU A 151 -16.44 1.16 5.92
CA LEU A 151 -16.92 1.75 7.16
C LEU A 151 -16.59 3.24 7.30
N ASN A 152 -15.53 3.67 6.64
CA ASN A 152 -15.00 5.04 6.71
C ASN A 152 -14.05 5.30 5.52
N PRO A 153 -13.65 6.57 5.29
CA PRO A 153 -12.75 6.96 4.20
C PRO A 153 -11.44 6.17 4.16
N THR A 154 -10.80 5.98 5.32
CA THR A 154 -9.52 5.26 5.41
C THR A 154 -9.69 3.81 4.97
N HIS A 155 -10.69 3.12 5.52
CA HIS A 155 -11.00 1.74 5.13
C HIS A 155 -11.31 1.63 3.63
N PHE A 156 -12.11 2.56 3.09
CA PHE A 156 -12.41 2.60 1.65
C PHE A 156 -11.13 2.74 0.81
N THR A 157 -10.30 3.75 1.11
CA THR A 157 -9.11 4.08 0.31
C THR A 157 -8.10 2.94 0.24
N VAL A 158 -8.01 2.10 1.27
CA VAL A 158 -7.05 0.97 1.28
C VAL A 158 -7.65 -0.37 0.83
N TRP A 159 -8.99 -0.48 0.68
CA TRP A 159 -9.64 -1.75 0.36
C TRP A 159 -10.50 -1.76 -0.90
N TYR A 160 -10.97 -0.59 -1.35
CA TYR A 160 -11.87 -0.52 -2.50
C TYR A 160 -11.13 -0.95 -3.77
N ARG A 161 -11.76 -1.81 -4.56
CA ARG A 161 -11.20 -2.24 -5.85
C ARG A 161 -11.74 -1.33 -6.95
N LEU A 162 -10.92 -0.33 -7.32
CA LEU A 162 -11.22 0.59 -8.40
C LEU A 162 -11.48 -0.21 -9.69
N LYS A 163 -12.59 0.06 -10.35
CA LYS A 163 -12.97 -0.62 -11.59
C LYS A 163 -12.51 0.18 -12.81
N ALA A 164 -12.44 -0.51 -13.96
CA ALA A 164 -11.96 0.10 -15.21
C ALA A 164 -12.84 1.27 -15.68
N GLU A 165 -14.15 1.20 -15.45
CA GLU A 165 -15.15 2.16 -15.90
C GLU A 165 -15.47 3.30 -14.92
N GLU A 166 -14.92 3.23 -13.67
CA GLU A 166 -15.22 4.26 -12.67
C GLU A 166 -14.51 5.58 -12.97
N THR A 167 -15.12 6.67 -12.55
CA THR A 167 -14.52 7.99 -12.66
C THR A 167 -13.30 8.12 -11.76
N VAL A 168 -12.29 8.82 -12.25
CA VAL A 168 -11.12 9.26 -11.49
C VAL A 168 -11.05 10.78 -11.54
N PRO A 169 -10.30 11.45 -10.65
CA PRO A 169 -10.19 12.89 -10.65
C PRO A 169 -9.77 13.44 -12.02
N GLU A 170 -10.50 14.45 -12.51
CA GLU A 170 -10.26 15.05 -13.82
C GLU A 170 -8.83 15.61 -13.95
N GLY A 171 -8.23 15.47 -15.12
CA GLY A 171 -6.87 15.94 -15.39
C GLY A 171 -5.75 15.18 -14.68
N THR A 172 -6.08 14.07 -14.01
CA THR A 172 -5.13 13.29 -13.21
C THR A 172 -5.06 11.85 -13.70
N THR A 173 -3.88 11.26 -13.73
CA THR A 173 -3.71 9.82 -13.94
C THR A 173 -3.54 9.14 -12.56
N VAL A 174 -4.42 8.19 -12.25
CA VAL A 174 -4.35 7.42 -10.99
C VAL A 174 -3.47 6.19 -11.17
N LEU A 175 -2.44 6.07 -10.31
CA LEU A 175 -1.63 4.86 -10.21
C LEU A 175 -1.99 4.12 -8.92
N PHE A 176 -2.32 2.83 -9.04
CA PHE A 176 -2.82 2.04 -7.93
C PHE A 176 -2.29 0.60 -7.94
N GLY A 177 -2.32 -0.03 -6.77
CA GLY A 177 -1.99 -1.44 -6.55
C GLY A 177 -3.21 -2.25 -6.14
N HIS A 178 -3.09 -3.06 -5.09
CA HIS A 178 -4.16 -3.79 -4.40
C HIS A 178 -4.94 -4.78 -5.27
N THR A 179 -5.37 -4.36 -6.46
CA THR A 179 -6.19 -5.15 -7.38
C THR A 179 -5.30 -5.87 -8.39
N PRO A 180 -5.22 -7.22 -8.35
CA PRO A 180 -4.43 -7.95 -9.34
C PRO A 180 -4.87 -7.66 -10.76
N THR A 181 -3.92 -7.40 -11.67
CA THR A 181 -4.18 -6.98 -13.06
C THR A 181 -5.02 -7.98 -13.86
N ARG A 182 -5.08 -9.24 -13.44
CA ARG A 182 -6.01 -10.24 -14.01
C ARG A 182 -7.49 -9.88 -13.89
N HIS A 183 -7.86 -8.94 -13.01
CA HIS A 183 -9.24 -8.44 -12.91
C HIS A 183 -9.60 -7.48 -14.05
N PHE A 184 -8.61 -6.96 -14.76
CA PHE A 184 -8.77 -6.05 -15.88
C PHE A 184 -8.45 -6.70 -17.24
N ARG A 185 -7.79 -7.88 -17.21
CA ARG A 185 -7.36 -8.62 -18.41
C ARG A 185 -7.52 -10.11 -18.23
N ASP A 186 -8.05 -10.77 -19.23
CA ASP A 186 -8.24 -12.23 -19.23
C ASP A 186 -6.94 -13.01 -19.56
N THR A 187 -5.94 -12.37 -20.17
CA THR A 187 -4.87 -13.10 -20.86
C THR A 187 -3.43 -12.76 -20.46
N ALA A 188 -3.18 -11.72 -19.66
CA ALA A 188 -1.82 -11.32 -19.30
C ALA A 188 -1.69 -10.94 -17.81
N PRO A 189 -1.66 -11.92 -16.90
CA PRO A 189 -1.81 -11.68 -15.47
C PRO A 189 -0.58 -11.05 -14.79
N MET A 190 0.54 -10.90 -15.49
CA MET A 190 1.81 -10.41 -14.92
C MET A 190 2.28 -9.09 -15.54
N GLU A 191 1.45 -8.44 -16.32
CA GLU A 191 1.76 -7.17 -16.96
C GLU A 191 1.09 -6.00 -16.23
N VAL A 192 1.69 -4.81 -16.33
CA VAL A 192 1.04 -3.57 -15.92
C VAL A 192 -0.19 -3.34 -16.81
N TRP A 193 -1.30 -3.01 -16.17
CA TRP A 193 -2.51 -2.66 -16.89
C TRP A 193 -2.59 -1.14 -17.11
N TYR A 194 -2.98 -0.73 -18.30
CA TYR A 194 -3.17 0.67 -18.66
C TYR A 194 -4.62 0.88 -19.09
N GLY A 195 -5.34 1.71 -18.34
CA GLY A 195 -6.68 2.15 -18.65
C GLY A 195 -6.71 3.64 -18.98
N GLU A 196 -7.89 4.18 -19.23
CA GLU A 196 -8.07 5.61 -19.42
C GLU A 196 -7.82 6.35 -18.10
N ASN A 197 -6.76 7.18 -18.04
CA ASN A 197 -6.33 7.94 -16.86
C ASN A 197 -6.07 7.10 -15.60
N ARG A 198 -5.64 5.83 -15.75
CA ARG A 198 -5.27 4.94 -14.63
C ARG A 198 -4.28 3.86 -15.04
N ILE A 199 -3.42 3.47 -14.09
CA ILE A 199 -2.38 2.47 -14.25
C ILE A 199 -2.31 1.62 -12.98
#